data_08bc749cc7811d4c75e86200a5f9087f
#
_entry.id   08bc749cc7811d4c75e86200a5f9087f
#
_cell.length_a   1.000
_cell.length_b   1.000
_cell.length_c   1.000
_cell.angle_alpha   90.00
_cell.angle_beta   90.00
_cell.angle_gamma   90.00
#
_symmetry.space_group_name_H-M   'P 1'
#
loop_
_entity.id
_entity.type
_entity.pdbx_description
1 polymer ?
#
loop_
_entity_poly.entity_id
_entity_poly.type
_entity_poly.pdbx_seq_one_letter_code
_entity_poly.pdbx_strand_id
1 'polypeptide(L)'
;AYLINTWIFYGFHRAYHDVYLLGLCFHQLHHSAQRIETITSFYKAPQEILVDSIIMTVLLYPLLGLSRESSVWLSALSAFGEYVYHMNIRTPQWLGYFFQRPEAHRIHHL
;
A
#
# COMPACT_ATOMS: atom_id res chain seq x y z
N ALA A 1 -3.89 8.67 13.29
CA ALA A 1 -3.39 8.94 11.94
C ALA A 1 -3.15 7.65 11.15
N TYR A 2 -2.35 6.70 11.65
CA TYR A 2 -1.98 5.48 10.90
C TYR A 2 -3.19 4.65 10.44
N LEU A 3 -4.14 4.36 11.31
CA LEU A 3 -5.35 3.59 10.94
C LEU A 3 -6.19 4.30 9.88
N ILE A 4 -6.34 5.62 9.96
CA ILE A 4 -7.08 6.39 8.95
C ILE A 4 -6.35 6.33 7.61
N ASN A 5 -5.03 6.50 7.61
CA ASN A 5 -4.20 6.33 6.43
C ASN A 5 -4.39 4.95 5.79
N THR A 6 -4.32 3.89 6.58
CA THR A 6 -4.50 2.51 6.11
C THR A 6 -5.88 2.31 5.47
N TRP A 7 -6.94 2.87 6.07
CA TRP A 7 -8.29 2.81 5.51
C TRP A 7 -8.41 3.54 4.17
N ILE A 8 -7.81 4.72 4.05
CA ILE A 8 -7.81 5.50 2.81
C ILE A 8 -7.09 4.73 1.71
N PHE A 9 -5.87 4.24 1.98
CA PHE A 9 -5.12 3.46 1.00
C PHE A 9 -5.79 2.14 0.63
N TYR A 10 -6.42 1.45 1.59
CA TYR A 10 -7.26 0.29 1.29
C TYR A 10 -8.38 0.63 0.32
N GLY A 11 -9.06 1.76 0.51
CA GLY A 11 -10.12 2.21 -0.41
C GLY A 11 -9.59 2.48 -1.82
N PHE A 12 -8.45 3.16 -1.95
CA PHE A 12 -7.81 3.39 -3.26
C PHE A 12 -7.34 2.09 -3.91
N HIS A 13 -6.66 1.23 -3.16
CA HIS A 13 -6.21 -0.07 -3.65
C HIS A 13 -7.38 -0.92 -4.14
N ARG A 14 -8.47 -0.96 -3.39
CA ARG A 14 -9.69 -1.63 -3.82
C ARG A 14 -10.27 -1.01 -5.08
N ALA A 15 -10.30 0.31 -5.21
CA ALA A 15 -10.76 0.99 -6.43
C ALA A 15 -9.91 0.62 -7.66
N TYR A 16 -8.61 0.41 -7.50
CA TYR A 16 -7.75 -0.09 -8.58
C TYR A 16 -8.16 -1.49 -9.04
N HIS A 17 -8.70 -2.34 -8.17
CA HIS A 17 -9.20 -3.66 -8.54
C HIS A 17 -10.65 -3.66 -9.06
N ASP A 18 -11.51 -2.81 -8.49
CA ASP A 18 -12.92 -2.78 -8.84
C ASP A 18 -13.21 -2.00 -10.13
N VAL A 19 -12.34 -1.04 -10.50
CA VAL A 19 -12.52 -0.17 -11.68
C VAL A 19 -11.46 -0.49 -12.73
N TYR A 20 -11.87 -1.15 -13.81
CA TYR A 20 -10.97 -1.63 -14.87
C TYR A 20 -9.94 -0.61 -15.37
N LEU A 21 -10.37 0.61 -15.67
CA LEU A 21 -9.46 1.66 -16.18
C LEU A 21 -8.43 2.09 -15.13
N LEU A 22 -8.83 2.15 -13.86
CA LEU A 22 -7.89 2.48 -12.78
C LEU A 22 -6.85 1.37 -12.60
N GLY A 23 -7.29 0.11 -12.60
CA GLY A 23 -6.39 -1.03 -12.54
C GLY A 23 -5.40 -1.05 -13.69
N LEU A 24 -5.89 -0.90 -14.92
CA LEU A 24 -5.08 -0.89 -16.13
C LEU A 24 -4.04 0.25 -16.14
N CYS A 25 -4.45 1.46 -15.78
CA CYS A 25 -3.58 2.63 -15.87
C CYS A 25 -2.61 2.77 -14.71
N PHE A 26 -2.98 2.31 -13.52
CA PHE A 26 -2.19 2.60 -12.31
C PHE A 26 -1.60 1.35 -11.67
N HIS A 27 -2.31 0.23 -11.60
CA HIS A 27 -1.97 -0.87 -10.71
C HIS A 27 -1.56 -2.17 -11.42
N GLN A 28 -1.81 -2.30 -12.73
CA GLN A 28 -1.48 -3.50 -13.50
C GLN A 28 0.02 -3.81 -13.47
N LEU A 29 0.89 -2.79 -13.48
CA LEU A 29 2.33 -3.01 -13.42
C LEU A 29 2.73 -3.66 -12.09
N HIS A 30 2.15 -3.23 -10.99
CA HIS A 30 2.40 -3.81 -9.67
C HIS A 30 2.05 -5.31 -9.63
N HIS A 31 0.91 -5.69 -10.21
CA HIS A 31 0.46 -7.07 -10.32
C HIS A 31 1.15 -7.90 -11.41
N SER A 32 1.96 -7.30 -12.27
CA SER A 32 2.67 -8.03 -13.32
C SER A 32 3.94 -8.72 -12.84
N ALA A 33 4.35 -8.52 -11.60
CA ALA A 33 5.53 -9.15 -11.02
C ALA A 33 5.32 -10.68 -10.91
N GLN A 34 6.18 -11.45 -11.56
CA GLN A 34 6.12 -12.93 -11.52
C GLN A 34 6.49 -13.52 -10.16
N ARG A 35 7.18 -12.76 -9.34
CA ARG A 35 7.64 -13.18 -8.01
C ARG A 35 7.46 -12.03 -7.03
N ILE A 36 6.80 -12.32 -5.92
CA ILE A 36 6.57 -11.34 -4.85
C ILE A 36 7.71 -11.41 -3.84
N GLU A 37 8.42 -10.30 -3.74
CA GLU A 37 9.54 -10.07 -2.82
C GLU A 37 9.45 -8.65 -2.27
N THR A 38 10.19 -8.34 -1.23
CA THR A 38 10.17 -6.99 -0.61
C THR A 38 10.36 -5.86 -1.63
N ILE A 39 11.21 -6.06 -2.64
CA ILE A 39 11.44 -5.06 -3.69
C ILE A 39 10.23 -4.86 -4.61
N THR A 40 9.33 -5.84 -4.68
CA THR A 40 8.10 -5.75 -5.48
C THR A 40 7.18 -4.63 -4.97
N SER A 41 7.29 -4.25 -3.71
CA SER A 41 6.55 -3.12 -3.15
C SER A 41 6.79 -1.79 -3.89
N PHE A 42 7.96 -1.64 -4.52
CA PHE A 42 8.32 -0.47 -5.35
C PHE A 42 8.08 -0.68 -6.83
N TYR A 43 7.69 -1.87 -7.26
CA TYR A 43 7.41 -2.14 -8.67
C TYR A 43 6.02 -1.62 -9.02
N LYS A 44 5.93 -0.30 -9.10
CA LYS A 44 4.70 0.46 -9.35
C LYS A 44 4.86 1.34 -10.59
N ALA A 45 3.74 1.61 -11.26
CA ALA A 45 3.72 2.58 -12.36
C ALA A 45 4.03 3.99 -11.83
N PRO A 46 4.80 4.83 -12.57
CA PRO A 46 5.11 6.19 -12.13
C PRO A 46 3.88 7.03 -11.79
N GLN A 47 2.79 6.86 -12.53
CA GLN A 47 1.52 7.53 -12.27
C GLN A 47 0.85 7.04 -10.98
N GLU A 48 1.00 5.77 -10.60
CA GLU A 48 0.53 5.26 -9.31
C GLU A 48 1.30 5.91 -8.16
N ILE A 49 2.63 5.95 -8.27
CA ILE A 49 3.49 6.61 -7.28
C ILE A 49 3.12 8.09 -7.12
N LEU A 50 2.85 8.77 -8.23
CA LEU A 50 2.43 10.17 -8.22
C LEU A 50 1.08 10.34 -7.49
N VAL A 51 0.09 9.51 -7.79
CA VAL A 51 -1.23 9.56 -7.14
C VAL A 51 -1.12 9.25 -5.65
N ASP A 52 -0.40 8.20 -5.27
CA ASP A 52 -0.15 7.86 -3.87
C ASP A 52 0.52 9.02 -3.12
N SER A 53 1.50 9.69 -3.74
CA SER A 53 2.19 10.84 -3.17
C SER A 53 1.28 12.05 -3.00
N ILE A 54 0.40 12.31 -3.96
CA ILE A 54 -0.61 13.37 -3.88
C ILE A 54 -1.61 13.08 -2.74
N ILE A 55 -2.10 11.85 -2.66
CA ILE A 55 -3.01 11.42 -1.59
C ILE A 55 -2.36 11.63 -0.23
N MET A 56 -1.13 11.18 -0.05
CA MET A 56 -0.39 11.38 1.20
C MET A 56 -0.22 12.86 1.54
N THR A 57 0.23 13.66 0.59
CA THR A 57 0.63 15.05 0.82
C THR A 57 -0.57 15.99 0.92
N VAL A 58 -1.54 15.87 0.01
CA VAL A 58 -2.64 16.82 -0.11
C VAL A 58 -3.82 16.45 0.77
N LEU A 59 -4.14 15.15 0.89
CA LEU A 59 -5.25 14.70 1.71
C LEU A 59 -4.88 14.55 3.18
N LEU A 60 -3.80 13.81 3.45
CA LEU A 60 -3.50 13.41 4.82
C LEU A 60 -2.90 14.52 5.66
N TYR A 61 -2.03 15.35 5.10
CA TYR A 61 -1.43 16.46 5.84
C TYR A 61 -2.47 17.49 6.30
N PRO A 62 -3.26 18.10 5.38
CA PRO A 62 -4.25 19.09 5.78
C PRO A 62 -5.43 18.46 6.53
N LEU A 63 -5.89 17.29 6.09
CA LEU A 63 -7.08 16.64 6.65
C LEU A 63 -6.88 16.18 8.10
N LEU A 64 -5.70 15.63 8.40
CA LEU A 64 -5.37 15.12 9.73
C LEU A 64 -4.64 16.11 10.61
N GLY A 65 -4.31 17.30 10.08
CA GLY A 65 -3.57 18.33 10.81
C GLY A 65 -2.20 17.84 11.30
N LEU A 66 -1.53 16.97 10.53
CA LEU A 66 -0.28 16.36 10.95
C LEU A 66 0.87 17.37 10.91
N SER A 67 1.71 17.35 11.95
CA SER A 67 2.99 18.02 11.90
C SER A 67 3.92 17.34 10.88
N ARG A 68 4.94 18.06 10.41
CA ARG A 68 5.96 17.54 9.50
C ARG A 68 6.60 16.25 10.05
N GLU A 69 6.95 16.24 11.33
CA GLU A 69 7.55 15.08 12.00
C GLU A 69 6.58 13.89 12.04
N SER A 70 5.33 14.10 12.44
CA SER A 70 4.31 13.05 12.47
C SER A 70 4.08 12.43 11.09
N SER A 71 4.21 13.23 10.04
CA SER A 71 4.02 12.76 8.66
C SER A 71 5.20 11.92 8.17
N VAL A 72 6.42 12.27 8.56
CA VAL A 72 7.61 11.43 8.29
C VAL A 72 7.46 10.07 8.95
N TRP A 73 7.05 10.02 10.23
CA TRP A 73 6.81 8.76 10.91
C TRP A 73 5.67 7.95 10.30
N LEU A 74 4.58 8.62 9.90
CA LEU A 74 3.47 7.95 9.22
C LEU A 74 3.92 7.32 7.90
N SER A 75 4.67 8.05 7.08
CA SER A 75 5.21 7.56 5.81
C SER A 75 6.18 6.40 6.02
N ALA A 76 7.06 6.48 7.03
CA ALA A 76 8.00 5.42 7.35
C ALA A 76 7.29 4.14 7.80
N LEU A 77 6.28 4.24 8.66
CA LEU A 77 5.48 3.10 9.10
C LEU A 77 4.66 2.48 7.96
N SER A 78 4.11 3.31 7.07
CA SER A 78 3.39 2.82 5.90
C SER A 78 4.31 2.07 4.94
N ALA A 79 5.48 2.63 4.63
CA ALA A 79 6.49 1.96 3.81
C ALA A 79 6.99 0.65 4.45
N PHE A 80 7.18 0.63 5.76
CA PHE A 80 7.55 -0.59 6.47
C PHE A 80 6.47 -1.67 6.34
N GLY A 81 5.19 -1.31 6.46
CA GLY A 81 4.07 -2.21 6.21
C GLY A 81 4.11 -2.79 4.79
N GLU A 82 4.30 -1.93 3.79
CA GLU A 82 4.45 -2.33 2.37
C GLU A 82 5.56 -3.38 2.20
N TYR A 83 6.72 -3.19 2.83
CA TYR A 83 7.81 -4.16 2.76
C TYR A 83 7.45 -5.49 3.41
N VAL A 84 6.83 -5.44 4.59
CA VAL A 84 6.49 -6.65 5.36
C VAL A 84 5.54 -7.55 4.60
N TYR A 85 4.44 -7.01 4.05
CA TYR A 85 3.48 -7.89 3.36
C TYR A 85 3.92 -8.32 1.95
N HIS A 86 4.98 -7.73 1.38
CA HIS A 86 5.64 -8.24 0.18
C HIS A 86 6.78 -9.22 0.48
N MET A 87 7.15 -9.45 1.74
CA MET A 87 8.19 -10.42 2.09
C MET A 87 7.76 -11.86 1.76
N ASN A 88 8.73 -12.68 1.36
CA ASN A 88 8.53 -14.12 1.17
C ASN A 88 8.78 -14.88 2.48
N ILE A 89 7.99 -14.58 3.52
CA ILE A 89 8.06 -15.22 4.83
C ILE A 89 6.72 -15.86 5.19
N ARG A 90 6.74 -16.70 6.20
CA ARG A 90 5.52 -17.26 6.82
C ARG A 90 5.30 -16.58 8.17
N THR A 91 4.05 -16.19 8.42
CA THR A 91 3.66 -15.50 9.64
C THR A 91 2.58 -16.26 10.39
N PRO A 92 2.51 -16.15 11.74
CA PRO A 92 1.44 -16.76 12.51
C PRO A 92 0.05 -16.28 12.05
N GLN A 93 -0.90 -17.19 11.98
CA GLN A 93 -2.24 -16.88 11.44
C GLN A 93 -2.95 -15.74 12.19
N TRP A 94 -2.77 -15.67 13.51
CA TRP A 94 -3.42 -14.65 14.35
C TRP A 94 -3.02 -13.20 13.97
N LEU A 95 -1.83 -12.98 13.36
CA LEU A 95 -1.43 -11.66 12.87
C LEU A 95 -2.40 -11.11 11.81
N GLY A 96 -3.07 -11.98 11.06
CA GLY A 96 -4.03 -11.57 10.03
C GLY A 96 -5.28 -10.88 10.57
N TYR A 97 -5.53 -10.93 11.87
CA TYR A 97 -6.61 -10.16 12.49
C TYR A 97 -6.28 -8.67 12.66
N PHE A 98 -5.00 -8.31 12.58
CA PHE A 98 -4.52 -6.94 12.83
C PHE A 98 -3.77 -6.34 11.65
N PHE A 99 -3.08 -7.16 10.86
CA PHE A 99 -2.19 -6.73 9.78
C PHE A 99 -2.38 -7.55 8.52
N GLN A 100 -2.11 -6.94 7.37
CA GLN A 100 -1.98 -7.66 6.12
C GLN A 100 -0.80 -8.64 6.21
N ARG A 101 -1.07 -9.94 6.04
CA ARG A 101 -0.04 -10.98 6.08
C ARG A 101 0.58 -11.17 4.70
N PRO A 102 1.89 -11.47 4.62
CA PRO A 102 2.57 -11.78 3.37
C PRO A 102 1.89 -12.89 2.56
N GLU A 103 1.39 -13.93 3.23
CA GLU A 103 0.73 -15.05 2.56
C GLU A 103 -0.59 -14.64 1.90
N ALA A 104 -1.37 -13.79 2.56
CA ALA A 104 -2.63 -13.29 2.01
C ALA A 104 -2.36 -12.33 0.85
N HIS A 105 -1.34 -11.48 0.97
CA HIS A 105 -0.96 -10.53 -0.06
C HIS A 105 -0.44 -11.24 -1.33
N ARG A 106 0.33 -12.32 -1.18
CA ARG A 106 0.75 -13.15 -2.33
C ARG A 106 -0.42 -13.76 -3.09
N ILE A 107 -1.48 -14.20 -2.39
CA ILE A 107 -2.70 -14.71 -3.03
C ILE A 107 -3.40 -13.59 -3.80
N HIS A 108 -3.37 -12.38 -3.26
CA HIS A 108 -3.94 -11.20 -3.89
C HIS A 108 -3.22 -10.83 -5.22
N HIS A 109 -1.93 -11.12 -5.34
CA HIS A 109 -1.15 -10.92 -6.57
C HIS A 109 -1.30 -12.05 -7.61
N LEU A 110 -1.98 -13.17 -7.32
CA LEU A 110 -2.23 -14.25 -8.28
C LEU A 110 -3.41 -13.91 -9.17
#